data_1e2257c9199907ba63766859acc9c6e6
#
_entry.id   1e2257c9199907ba63766859acc9c6e6
#
_cell.length_a   1.000
_cell.length_b   1.000
_cell.length_c   1.000
_cell.angle_alpha   90.00
_cell.angle_beta   90.00
_cell.angle_gamma   90.00
#
_symmetry.space_group_name_H-M   'P 1'
#
loop_
_entity.id
_entity.type
_entity.pdbx_description
1 polymer ?
#
loop_
_entity_poly.entity_id
_entity_poly.type
_entity_poly.pdbx_seq_one_letter_code
_entity_poly.pdbx_strand_id
1 'polypeptide(L)'
;MRLLVLGGTTFVGRWVVTAAVERGWRVTTFTRGLAGWAHPAAEAVTGDRLRPAGLAPLAGGRWDAVVDTWAGAPRAVRDSARALAGRADRYLYVSSRAVYAPPTPAGLNEDWPTVEASADAGDIDYAPNKRGGEIAVERAFGDRAVLARAGLILGPYEDQGRLPHWLLRAARGGEMLAPGPADQPFRYVDVRDLVAWLLDAAEGGVRGPVNLVNPEGHATTRDLLESAVAVTGGRAEPVWVDPEAIEAGGVDRWTELPGWIPPGPEQAGLIRTDVGRALATGLRCRPVVETVADTWAWLTGSGELPASPPGIDPAKERAVIDAWRRSARGAR
;
A
#
# COMPACT_ATOMS: atom_id res chain seq x y z
N MET A 1 25.41 2.66 -3.82
CA MET A 1 24.88 1.27 -3.85
C MET A 1 24.43 0.88 -5.24
N ARG A 2 24.38 -0.43 -5.52
CA ARG A 2 23.76 -1.02 -6.72
C ARG A 2 22.44 -1.65 -6.29
N LEU A 3 21.34 -1.11 -6.76
CA LEU A 3 19.99 -1.56 -6.42
C LEU A 3 19.34 -2.24 -7.62
N LEU A 4 18.76 -3.43 -7.41
CA LEU A 4 17.84 -4.06 -8.36
C LEU A 4 16.40 -3.83 -7.88
N VAL A 5 15.54 -3.31 -8.76
CA VAL A 5 14.10 -3.16 -8.50
C VAL A 5 13.34 -4.16 -9.40
N LEU A 6 12.75 -5.17 -8.79
CA LEU A 6 11.84 -6.10 -9.46
C LEU A 6 10.44 -5.47 -9.52
N GLY A 7 10.14 -4.82 -10.64
CA GLY A 7 9.09 -3.85 -10.85
C GLY A 7 9.71 -2.52 -11.26
N GLY A 8 9.24 -1.40 -10.73
CA GLY A 8 9.91 -0.11 -10.92
C GLY A 8 9.25 0.83 -11.93
N THR A 9 8.14 0.44 -12.53
CA THR A 9 7.46 1.23 -13.57
C THR A 9 6.13 1.82 -13.13
N THR A 10 5.55 1.33 -12.04
CA THR A 10 4.28 1.81 -11.47
C THR A 10 4.46 2.13 -10.00
N PHE A 11 3.59 2.94 -9.44
CA PHE A 11 3.43 3.35 -8.05
C PHE A 11 4.68 3.16 -7.15
N VAL A 12 4.66 2.19 -6.22
CA VAL A 12 5.77 1.97 -5.24
C VAL A 12 7.11 1.79 -5.95
N GLY A 13 7.15 0.96 -6.97
CA GLY A 13 8.39 0.69 -7.71
C GLY A 13 8.95 1.93 -8.40
N ARG A 14 8.09 2.78 -8.97
CA ARG A 14 8.48 4.06 -9.57
C ARG A 14 9.15 4.97 -8.53
N TRP A 15 8.56 5.10 -7.34
CA TRP A 15 9.12 5.90 -6.25
C TRP A 15 10.45 5.33 -5.73
N VAL A 16 10.58 4.00 -5.63
CA VAL A 16 11.85 3.35 -5.27
C VAL A 16 12.95 3.72 -6.27
N VAL A 17 12.67 3.62 -7.57
CA VAL A 17 13.63 3.97 -8.60
C VAL A 17 14.02 5.43 -8.53
N THR A 18 13.05 6.34 -8.47
CA THR A 18 13.28 7.79 -8.41
C THR A 18 14.14 8.16 -7.21
N ALA A 19 13.72 7.75 -6.00
CA ALA A 19 14.43 8.11 -4.78
C ALA A 19 15.84 7.47 -4.69
N ALA A 20 16.03 6.26 -5.22
CA ALA A 20 17.35 5.62 -5.25
C ALA A 20 18.30 6.34 -6.21
N VAL A 21 17.81 6.78 -7.37
CA VAL A 21 18.61 7.60 -8.32
C VAL A 21 18.97 8.95 -7.70
N GLU A 22 18.02 9.61 -7.02
CA GLU A 22 18.27 10.86 -6.29
C GLU A 22 19.32 10.71 -5.18
N ARG A 23 19.43 9.51 -4.55
CA ARG A 23 20.52 9.17 -3.62
C ARG A 23 21.88 8.89 -4.31
N GLY A 24 21.93 8.97 -5.63
CA GLY A 24 23.15 8.68 -6.42
C GLY A 24 23.44 7.18 -6.56
N TRP A 25 22.46 6.29 -6.35
CA TRP A 25 22.65 4.86 -6.51
C TRP A 25 22.59 4.43 -7.96
N ARG A 26 23.27 3.34 -8.30
CA ARG A 26 23.11 2.69 -9.59
C ARG A 26 21.90 1.78 -9.53
N VAL A 27 20.86 2.10 -10.28
CA VAL A 27 19.58 1.40 -10.27
C VAL A 27 19.42 0.58 -11.54
N THR A 28 19.13 -0.71 -11.37
CA THR A 28 18.68 -1.61 -12.43
C THR A 28 17.20 -1.92 -12.17
N THR A 29 16.34 -1.75 -13.16
CA THR A 29 14.95 -2.19 -13.12
C THR A 29 14.77 -3.46 -13.91
N PHE A 30 14.00 -4.41 -13.39
CA PHE A 30 13.60 -5.62 -14.10
C PHE A 30 12.08 -5.67 -14.24
N THR A 31 11.60 -5.57 -15.47
CA THR A 31 10.17 -5.46 -15.80
C THR A 31 9.86 -6.19 -17.10
N ARG A 32 8.55 -6.33 -17.38
CA ARG A 32 8.08 -6.89 -18.67
C ARG A 32 8.14 -5.89 -19.82
N GLY A 33 8.51 -4.62 -19.56
CA GLY A 33 8.56 -3.58 -20.59
C GLY A 33 7.19 -3.11 -21.09
N LEU A 34 6.09 -3.39 -20.35
CA LEU A 34 4.73 -3.07 -20.79
C LEU A 34 4.22 -1.71 -20.31
N ALA A 35 4.81 -1.14 -19.26
CA ALA A 35 4.45 0.18 -18.76
C ALA A 35 5.23 1.26 -19.52
N GLY A 36 4.55 2.38 -19.81
CA GLY A 36 5.13 3.48 -20.61
C GLY A 36 6.17 4.34 -19.87
N TRP A 37 6.42 4.09 -18.57
CA TRP A 37 7.37 4.87 -17.80
C TRP A 37 8.64 4.09 -17.49
N ALA A 38 9.78 4.74 -17.68
CA ALA A 38 11.09 4.30 -17.21
C ALA A 38 11.90 5.53 -16.78
N HIS A 39 12.69 5.38 -15.71
CA HIS A 39 13.58 6.46 -15.27
C HIS A 39 14.82 6.53 -16.19
N PRO A 40 15.15 7.70 -16.77
CA PRO A 40 16.23 7.79 -17.76
C PRO A 40 17.63 7.46 -17.23
N ALA A 41 17.85 7.59 -15.91
CA ALA A 41 19.12 7.25 -15.27
C ALA A 41 19.15 5.82 -14.68
N ALA A 42 18.10 5.00 -14.87
CA ALA A 42 18.09 3.61 -14.46
C ALA A 42 18.34 2.68 -15.65
N GLU A 43 19.14 1.64 -15.42
CA GLU A 43 19.32 0.57 -16.39
C GLU A 43 18.05 -0.28 -16.47
N ALA A 44 17.46 -0.38 -17.66
CA ALA A 44 16.25 -1.16 -17.87
C ALA A 44 16.61 -2.56 -18.41
N VAL A 45 16.25 -3.59 -17.66
CA VAL A 45 16.36 -5.00 -18.05
C VAL A 45 14.96 -5.56 -18.24
N THR A 46 14.69 -6.16 -19.40
CA THR A 46 13.39 -6.73 -19.74
C THR A 46 13.38 -8.23 -19.55
N GLY A 47 12.32 -8.74 -18.90
CA GLY A 47 12.06 -10.16 -18.73
C GLY A 47 10.76 -10.42 -18.00
N ASP A 48 10.28 -11.66 -18.07
CA ASP A 48 9.04 -12.07 -17.39
C ASP A 48 9.34 -13.21 -16.41
N ARG A 49 9.31 -12.91 -15.12
CA ARG A 49 9.59 -13.85 -14.02
C ARG A 49 8.59 -15.04 -13.94
N LEU A 50 7.49 -14.98 -14.67
CA LEU A 50 6.52 -16.08 -14.79
C LEU A 50 6.84 -17.05 -15.94
N ARG A 51 7.80 -16.70 -16.79
CA ARG A 51 8.19 -17.52 -17.96
C ARG A 51 9.42 -18.35 -17.66
N PRO A 52 9.54 -19.56 -18.24
CA PRO A 52 10.79 -20.31 -18.21
C PRO A 52 11.97 -19.46 -18.69
N ALA A 53 13.10 -19.51 -17.98
CA ALA A 53 14.28 -18.69 -18.24
C ALA A 53 14.06 -17.16 -18.25
N GLY A 54 12.90 -16.67 -17.82
CA GLY A 54 12.57 -15.23 -17.83
C GLY A 54 13.49 -14.37 -16.96
N LEU A 55 14.19 -14.97 -15.99
CA LEU A 55 15.18 -14.31 -15.13
C LEU A 55 16.63 -14.38 -15.71
N ALA A 56 16.84 -15.04 -16.84
CA ALA A 56 18.18 -15.19 -17.45
C ALA A 56 18.91 -13.85 -17.67
N PRO A 57 18.23 -12.74 -18.04
CA PRO A 57 18.89 -11.44 -18.18
C PRO A 57 19.57 -10.93 -16.90
N LEU A 58 19.18 -11.42 -15.73
CA LEU A 58 19.80 -11.05 -14.44
C LEU A 58 21.02 -11.92 -14.09
N ALA A 59 21.33 -12.96 -14.84
CA ALA A 59 22.36 -13.94 -14.50
C ALA A 59 23.77 -13.37 -14.38
N GLY A 60 24.10 -12.28 -15.08
CA GLY A 60 25.42 -11.61 -15.02
C GLY A 60 25.53 -10.52 -13.94
N GLY A 61 24.42 -10.11 -13.33
CA GLY A 61 24.39 -8.98 -12.42
C GLY A 61 24.79 -9.33 -10.98
N ARG A 62 25.21 -8.31 -10.25
CA ARG A 62 25.40 -8.32 -8.80
C ARG A 62 24.90 -7.01 -8.22
N TRP A 63 24.16 -7.10 -7.09
CA TRP A 63 23.55 -5.95 -6.44
C TRP A 63 23.79 -5.99 -4.93
N ASP A 64 23.87 -4.82 -4.32
CA ASP A 64 23.97 -4.69 -2.88
C ASP A 64 22.60 -4.96 -2.24
N ALA A 65 21.50 -4.56 -2.93
CA ALA A 65 20.13 -4.85 -2.48
C ALA A 65 19.17 -5.10 -3.66
N VAL A 66 18.10 -5.83 -3.35
CA VAL A 66 16.93 -6.03 -4.21
C VAL A 66 15.69 -5.48 -3.52
N VAL A 67 14.87 -4.69 -4.20
CA VAL A 67 13.50 -4.35 -3.79
C VAL A 67 12.52 -5.03 -4.72
N ASP A 68 11.64 -5.85 -4.16
CA ASP A 68 10.61 -6.59 -4.90
C ASP A 68 9.21 -6.11 -4.52
N THR A 69 8.46 -5.60 -5.49
CA THR A 69 7.11 -5.06 -5.32
C THR A 69 6.01 -6.04 -5.74
N TRP A 70 6.34 -7.30 -6.02
CA TRP A 70 5.40 -8.29 -6.55
C TRP A 70 4.23 -8.59 -5.60
N ALA A 71 3.03 -8.76 -6.17
CA ALA A 71 1.81 -9.05 -5.41
C ALA A 71 1.05 -10.31 -5.86
N GLY A 72 1.41 -10.91 -7.00
CA GLY A 72 0.78 -12.12 -7.52
C GLY A 72 1.47 -13.41 -7.05
N ALA A 73 1.47 -14.43 -7.89
CA ALA A 73 1.94 -15.78 -7.58
C ALA A 73 3.24 -15.85 -6.76
N PRO A 74 3.26 -16.48 -5.57
CA PRO A 74 4.45 -16.64 -4.73
C PRO A 74 5.64 -17.31 -5.43
N ARG A 75 5.38 -18.27 -6.33
CA ARG A 75 6.44 -18.92 -7.10
C ARG A 75 7.34 -17.94 -7.87
N ALA A 76 6.80 -16.79 -8.33
CA ALA A 76 7.60 -15.77 -8.99
C ALA A 76 8.60 -15.11 -8.05
N VAL A 77 8.21 -14.88 -6.79
CA VAL A 77 9.12 -14.41 -5.74
C VAL A 77 10.15 -15.46 -5.40
N ARG A 78 9.74 -16.74 -5.24
CA ARG A 78 10.62 -17.87 -4.99
C ARG A 78 11.72 -18.01 -6.05
N ASP A 79 11.34 -17.96 -7.32
CA ASP A 79 12.27 -18.13 -8.41
C ASP A 79 13.26 -16.95 -8.50
N SER A 80 12.76 -15.72 -8.28
CA SER A 80 13.60 -14.53 -8.21
C SER A 80 14.55 -14.56 -7.02
N ALA A 81 14.06 -14.88 -5.83
CA ALA A 81 14.88 -14.95 -4.62
C ALA A 81 15.97 -16.02 -4.74
N ARG A 82 15.65 -17.20 -5.28
CA ARG A 82 16.65 -18.25 -5.55
C ARG A 82 17.72 -17.81 -6.55
N ALA A 83 17.31 -17.18 -7.66
CA ALA A 83 18.24 -16.71 -8.70
C ALA A 83 19.20 -15.64 -8.17
N LEU A 84 18.74 -14.84 -7.19
CA LEU A 84 19.47 -13.70 -6.66
C LEU A 84 20.21 -13.97 -5.35
N ALA A 85 20.01 -15.10 -4.67
CA ALA A 85 20.56 -15.40 -3.35
C ALA A 85 22.11 -15.32 -3.28
N GLY A 86 22.81 -15.66 -4.35
CA GLY A 86 24.28 -15.53 -4.49
C GLY A 86 24.72 -14.26 -5.22
N ARG A 87 23.80 -13.36 -5.55
CA ARG A 87 24.05 -12.17 -6.39
C ARG A 87 23.60 -10.86 -5.74
N ALA A 88 22.91 -10.92 -4.63
CA ALA A 88 22.50 -9.77 -3.85
C ALA A 88 22.80 -9.98 -2.37
N ASP A 89 23.21 -8.90 -1.70
CA ASP A 89 23.51 -8.98 -0.27
C ASP A 89 22.24 -8.94 0.57
N ARG A 90 21.18 -8.24 0.12
CA ARG A 90 19.91 -8.10 0.82
C ARG A 90 18.72 -8.23 -0.12
N TYR A 91 17.58 -8.70 0.41
CA TYR A 91 16.32 -8.76 -0.33
C TYR A 91 15.19 -8.14 0.50
N LEU A 92 14.63 -7.04 -0.01
CA LEU A 92 13.53 -6.32 0.60
C LEU A 92 12.25 -6.62 -0.19
N TYR A 93 11.31 -7.29 0.45
CA TYR A 93 10.03 -7.63 -0.15
C TYR A 93 8.93 -6.71 0.37
N VAL A 94 8.26 -5.99 -0.53
CA VAL A 94 7.08 -5.18 -0.20
C VAL A 94 5.91 -6.12 0.04
N SER A 95 5.75 -6.51 1.29
CA SER A 95 4.67 -7.36 1.79
C SER A 95 3.47 -6.52 2.24
N SER A 96 2.58 -7.10 2.99
CA SER A 96 1.35 -6.47 3.47
C SER A 96 0.98 -6.96 4.87
N ARG A 97 0.31 -6.11 5.66
CA ARG A 97 -0.32 -6.54 6.92
C ARG A 97 -1.48 -7.54 6.71
N ALA A 98 -1.97 -7.68 5.48
CA ALA A 98 -2.95 -8.70 5.15
C ALA A 98 -2.46 -10.15 5.37
N VAL A 99 -1.14 -10.35 5.56
CA VAL A 99 -0.57 -11.68 5.85
C VAL A 99 -0.95 -12.22 7.23
N TYR A 100 -1.45 -11.40 8.14
CA TYR A 100 -1.82 -11.84 9.47
C TYR A 100 -3.11 -12.67 9.48
N ALA A 101 -3.11 -13.76 10.25
CA ALA A 101 -4.28 -14.61 10.41
C ALA A 101 -5.36 -13.91 11.28
N PRO A 102 -6.61 -13.81 10.80
CA PRO A 102 -7.70 -13.29 11.59
C PRO A 102 -8.13 -14.30 12.71
N PRO A 103 -8.78 -13.82 13.78
CA PRO A 103 -9.00 -12.41 14.11
C PRO A 103 -7.72 -11.72 14.56
N THR A 104 -7.55 -10.42 14.22
CA THR A 104 -6.36 -9.67 14.59
C THR A 104 -6.63 -8.79 15.82
N PRO A 105 -5.97 -9.03 16.96
CA PRO A 105 -6.20 -8.26 18.18
C PRO A 105 -5.58 -6.87 18.11
N ALA A 106 -6.08 -5.94 18.90
CA ALA A 106 -5.42 -4.66 19.13
C ALA A 106 -3.99 -4.88 19.67
N GLY A 107 -3.04 -4.08 19.19
CA GLY A 107 -1.62 -4.26 19.51
C GLY A 107 -0.93 -5.32 18.65
N LEU A 108 -1.55 -5.72 17.53
CA LEU A 108 -0.96 -6.62 16.53
C LEU A 108 0.47 -6.22 16.20
N ASN A 109 1.43 -7.09 16.49
CA ASN A 109 2.85 -6.94 16.18
C ASN A 109 3.31 -7.99 15.14
N GLU A 110 4.59 -7.98 14.83
CA GLU A 110 5.18 -8.84 13.79
C GLU A 110 5.23 -10.32 14.16
N ASP A 111 5.08 -10.66 15.43
CA ASP A 111 5.11 -12.05 15.94
C ASP A 111 3.74 -12.75 15.85
N TRP A 112 2.67 -12.00 15.51
CA TRP A 112 1.32 -12.57 15.34
C TRP A 112 1.31 -13.62 14.23
N PRO A 113 0.53 -14.72 14.39
CA PRO A 113 0.39 -15.75 13.38
C PRO A 113 -0.02 -15.18 12.01
N THR A 114 0.50 -15.77 10.97
CA THR A 114 0.17 -15.42 9.58
C THR A 114 -0.72 -16.48 8.96
N VAL A 115 -1.42 -16.12 7.88
CA VAL A 115 -2.22 -17.07 7.11
C VAL A 115 -1.35 -18.20 6.58
N GLU A 116 -1.96 -19.36 6.38
CA GLU A 116 -1.30 -20.48 5.71
C GLU A 116 -0.97 -20.12 4.26
N ALA A 117 0.24 -20.40 3.82
CA ALA A 117 0.70 -20.10 2.47
C ALA A 117 1.86 -20.99 2.04
N SER A 118 2.11 -21.03 0.75
CA SER A 118 3.23 -21.76 0.16
C SER A 118 4.02 -20.87 -0.80
N ALA A 119 5.34 -20.95 -0.70
CA ALA A 119 6.25 -20.32 -1.67
C ALA A 119 6.09 -20.90 -3.09
N ASP A 120 5.56 -22.12 -3.20
CA ASP A 120 5.40 -22.84 -4.47
C ASP A 120 4.04 -22.60 -5.13
N ALA A 121 3.14 -21.84 -4.47
CA ALA A 121 1.79 -21.60 -4.96
C ALA A 121 1.76 -20.77 -6.26
N GLY A 122 0.71 -21.02 -7.04
CA GLY A 122 0.29 -20.13 -8.12
C GLY A 122 -0.33 -18.84 -7.58
N ASP A 123 -0.94 -18.08 -8.46
CA ASP A 123 -1.73 -16.90 -8.09
C ASP A 123 -3.07 -17.36 -7.52
N ILE A 124 -3.33 -17.01 -6.27
CA ILE A 124 -4.54 -17.33 -5.53
C ILE A 124 -5.12 -16.04 -4.95
N ASP A 125 -5.20 -15.93 -3.61
CA ASP A 125 -5.67 -14.73 -2.94
C ASP A 125 -4.53 -13.84 -2.48
N TYR A 126 -4.81 -12.56 -2.29
CA TYR A 126 -3.80 -11.54 -1.96
C TYR A 126 -2.98 -11.85 -0.70
N ALA A 127 -3.64 -12.23 0.40
CA ALA A 127 -2.96 -12.50 1.66
C ALA A 127 -2.05 -13.73 1.60
N PRO A 128 -2.50 -14.91 1.13
CA PRO A 128 -1.62 -16.05 0.90
C PRO A 128 -0.53 -15.80 -0.15
N ASN A 129 -0.80 -15.00 -1.19
CA ASN A 129 0.22 -14.61 -2.16
C ASN A 129 1.36 -13.82 -1.50
N LYS A 130 1.01 -12.81 -0.69
CA LYS A 130 2.02 -12.02 0.03
C LYS A 130 2.79 -12.87 1.05
N ARG A 131 2.10 -13.71 1.83
CA ARG A 131 2.78 -14.59 2.80
C ARG A 131 3.66 -15.66 2.13
N GLY A 132 3.21 -16.24 1.05
CA GLY A 132 4.03 -17.19 0.25
C GLY A 132 5.28 -16.52 -0.32
N GLY A 133 5.19 -15.26 -0.74
CA GLY A 133 6.33 -14.43 -1.11
C GLY A 133 7.30 -14.20 0.06
N GLU A 134 6.80 -13.90 1.26
CA GLU A 134 7.64 -13.78 2.47
C GLU A 134 8.40 -15.09 2.73
N ILE A 135 7.72 -16.24 2.74
CA ILE A 135 8.33 -17.56 2.93
C ILE A 135 9.44 -17.82 1.89
N ALA A 136 9.21 -17.41 0.65
CA ALA A 136 10.19 -17.58 -0.43
C ALA A 136 11.47 -16.78 -0.16
N VAL A 137 11.31 -15.51 0.26
CA VAL A 137 12.44 -14.62 0.57
C VAL A 137 13.17 -15.06 1.83
N GLU A 138 12.45 -15.43 2.89
CA GLU A 138 13.03 -15.97 4.14
C GLU A 138 13.88 -17.20 3.87
N ARG A 139 13.40 -18.14 3.06
CA ARG A 139 14.15 -19.36 2.70
C ARG A 139 15.43 -19.10 1.91
N ALA A 140 15.42 -18.09 1.04
CA ALA A 140 16.56 -17.83 0.16
C ALA A 140 17.59 -16.86 0.77
N PHE A 141 17.17 -15.93 1.62
CA PHE A 141 18.02 -14.87 2.16
C PHE A 141 18.25 -14.95 3.68
N GLY A 142 17.42 -15.68 4.45
CA GLY A 142 17.57 -15.77 5.92
C GLY A 142 17.60 -14.39 6.58
N ASP A 143 18.61 -14.12 7.38
CA ASP A 143 18.79 -12.82 8.09
C ASP A 143 19.03 -11.62 7.15
N ARG A 144 19.23 -11.86 5.87
CA ARG A 144 19.36 -10.80 4.84
C ARG A 144 18.02 -10.40 4.23
N ALA A 145 16.93 -11.04 4.67
CA ALA A 145 15.57 -10.72 4.24
C ALA A 145 14.97 -9.57 5.06
N VAL A 146 14.26 -8.66 4.38
CA VAL A 146 13.42 -7.63 4.99
C VAL A 146 12.01 -7.77 4.41
N LEU A 147 11.02 -7.91 5.28
CA LEU A 147 9.64 -8.10 4.89
C LEU A 147 8.84 -6.85 5.30
N ALA A 148 8.65 -5.96 4.35
CA ALA A 148 7.98 -4.69 4.56
C ALA A 148 6.45 -4.89 4.57
N ARG A 149 5.85 -5.24 5.72
CA ARG A 149 4.40 -5.44 5.88
C ARG A 149 3.67 -4.09 5.89
N ALA A 150 3.49 -3.53 4.70
CA ALA A 150 2.86 -2.23 4.54
C ALA A 150 1.36 -2.27 4.86
N GLY A 151 0.84 -1.14 5.37
CA GLY A 151 -0.58 -0.83 5.42
C GLY A 151 -1.12 -0.41 4.06
N LEU A 152 -2.19 0.41 4.06
CA LEU A 152 -2.60 1.12 2.86
C LEU A 152 -1.45 2.03 2.43
N ILE A 153 -0.97 1.87 1.21
CA ILE A 153 0.04 2.76 0.64
C ILE A 153 -0.71 3.81 -0.17
N LEU A 154 -0.53 5.09 0.18
CA LEU A 154 -1.19 6.22 -0.45
C LEU A 154 -0.15 7.21 -0.98
N GLY A 155 -0.55 8.04 -1.93
CA GLY A 155 0.29 9.11 -2.43
C GLY A 155 0.24 9.25 -3.95
N PRO A 156 1.03 10.17 -4.53
CA PRO A 156 1.08 10.37 -5.97
C PRO A 156 1.47 9.10 -6.72
N TYR A 157 0.86 8.90 -7.88
CA TYR A 157 0.96 7.72 -8.76
C TYR A 157 0.29 6.45 -8.21
N GLU A 158 -0.58 6.56 -7.21
CA GLU A 158 -1.37 5.43 -6.75
C GLU A 158 -2.27 4.89 -7.87
N ASP A 159 -2.04 3.62 -8.25
CA ASP A 159 -2.74 2.95 -9.34
C ASP A 159 -4.00 2.17 -8.90
N GLN A 160 -4.23 2.05 -7.59
CA GLN A 160 -5.40 1.40 -7.02
C GLN A 160 -6.60 2.34 -6.84
N GLY A 161 -6.37 3.64 -6.95
CA GLY A 161 -7.42 4.67 -6.90
C GLY A 161 -8.05 4.93 -5.53
N ARG A 162 -7.42 4.53 -4.41
CA ARG A 162 -8.01 4.68 -3.07
C ARG A 162 -8.09 6.14 -2.63
N LEU A 163 -6.96 6.83 -2.55
CA LEU A 163 -6.94 8.26 -2.25
C LEU A 163 -7.51 9.10 -3.41
N PRO A 164 -7.21 8.79 -4.69
CA PRO A 164 -7.88 9.42 -5.82
C PRO A 164 -9.40 9.41 -5.74
N HIS A 165 -10.02 8.29 -5.29
CA HIS A 165 -11.47 8.23 -5.08
C HIS A 165 -11.98 9.36 -4.16
N TRP A 166 -11.40 9.48 -2.97
CA TRP A 166 -11.82 10.48 -1.99
C TRP A 166 -11.60 11.90 -2.48
N LEU A 167 -10.49 12.16 -3.17
CA LEU A 167 -10.19 13.46 -3.76
C LEU A 167 -11.20 13.83 -4.86
N LEU A 168 -11.45 12.94 -5.80
CA LEU A 168 -12.40 13.17 -6.89
C LEU A 168 -13.84 13.26 -6.36
N ARG A 169 -14.18 12.47 -5.32
CA ARG A 169 -15.48 12.59 -4.66
C ARG A 169 -15.63 13.94 -3.98
N ALA A 170 -14.64 14.41 -3.23
CA ALA A 170 -14.65 15.73 -2.59
C ALA A 170 -14.73 16.88 -3.62
N ALA A 171 -14.01 16.78 -4.72
CA ALA A 171 -14.01 17.79 -5.79
C ALA A 171 -15.40 17.98 -6.43
N ARG A 172 -16.25 16.94 -6.47
CA ARG A 172 -17.64 17.05 -6.97
C ARG A 172 -18.51 17.95 -6.10
N GLY A 173 -18.17 18.08 -4.80
CA GLY A 173 -18.96 18.88 -3.85
C GLY A 173 -20.25 18.19 -3.40
N GLY A 174 -21.08 18.97 -2.67
CA GLY A 174 -22.33 18.48 -2.09
C GLY A 174 -22.15 17.51 -0.94
N GLU A 175 -23.23 16.91 -0.46
CA GLU A 175 -23.18 15.91 0.58
C GLU A 175 -22.40 14.68 0.14
N MET A 176 -21.42 14.26 0.95
CA MET A 176 -20.52 13.15 0.71
C MET A 176 -20.63 12.14 1.87
N LEU A 177 -20.92 10.89 1.57
CA LEU A 177 -20.90 9.83 2.57
C LEU A 177 -19.50 9.73 3.16
N ALA A 178 -19.39 9.94 4.46
CA ALA A 178 -18.20 9.77 5.26
C ALA A 178 -18.40 8.59 6.24
N PRO A 179 -17.57 7.53 6.16
CA PRO A 179 -17.76 6.38 7.03
C PRO A 179 -17.33 6.70 8.46
N GLY A 180 -18.26 6.51 9.42
CA GLY A 180 -17.99 6.67 10.84
C GLY A 180 -17.29 5.47 11.48
N PRO A 181 -16.81 5.61 12.71
CA PRO A 181 -16.70 6.88 13.45
C PRO A 181 -15.62 7.81 12.88
N ALA A 182 -15.89 9.11 12.91
CA ALA A 182 -15.01 10.12 12.33
C ALA A 182 -13.59 10.11 12.90
N ASP A 183 -13.48 9.89 14.21
CA ASP A 183 -12.22 9.90 14.96
C ASP A 183 -11.51 8.53 14.96
N GLN A 184 -11.99 7.56 14.15
CA GLN A 184 -11.30 6.29 13.99
C GLN A 184 -9.90 6.51 13.40
N PRO A 185 -8.86 5.86 13.95
CA PRO A 185 -7.52 5.91 13.40
C PRO A 185 -7.52 5.47 11.92
N PHE A 186 -7.01 6.32 11.04
CA PHE A 186 -6.81 6.00 9.64
C PHE A 186 -5.38 5.52 9.41
N ARG A 187 -5.23 4.25 9.10
CA ARG A 187 -3.96 3.54 9.10
C ARG A 187 -3.42 3.36 7.68
N TYR A 188 -2.44 4.18 7.33
CA TYR A 188 -1.79 4.21 6.00
C TYR A 188 -0.28 4.46 6.14
N VAL A 189 0.43 4.38 5.05
CA VAL A 189 1.79 4.91 4.89
C VAL A 189 1.86 5.68 3.57
N ASP A 190 2.47 6.88 3.60
CA ASP A 190 2.77 7.57 2.34
C ASP A 190 3.83 6.78 1.56
N VAL A 191 3.66 6.67 0.27
CA VAL A 191 4.57 5.90 -0.59
C VAL A 191 6.01 6.39 -0.50
N ARG A 192 6.23 7.69 -0.30
CA ARG A 192 7.56 8.29 -0.17
C ARG A 192 8.20 7.96 1.17
N ASP A 193 7.41 7.88 2.24
CA ASP A 193 7.88 7.49 3.58
C ASP A 193 8.23 6.00 3.62
N LEU A 194 7.39 5.17 3.01
CA LEU A 194 7.68 3.75 2.79
C LEU A 194 8.99 3.56 2.02
N VAL A 195 9.15 4.30 0.92
CA VAL A 195 10.34 4.19 0.06
C VAL A 195 11.59 4.70 0.77
N ALA A 196 11.52 5.83 1.48
CA ALA A 196 12.63 6.33 2.28
C ALA A 196 13.10 5.26 3.27
N TRP A 197 12.16 4.65 4.01
CA TRP A 197 12.46 3.56 4.94
C TRP A 197 13.04 2.32 4.24
N LEU A 198 12.51 1.92 3.08
CA LEU A 198 13.03 0.78 2.30
C LEU A 198 14.49 1.01 1.87
N LEU A 199 14.82 2.22 1.42
CA LEU A 199 16.17 2.54 1.01
C LEU A 199 17.13 2.60 2.20
N ASP A 200 16.72 3.14 3.36
CA ASP A 200 17.52 3.10 4.58
C ASP A 200 17.72 1.65 5.07
N ALA A 201 16.67 0.83 5.02
CA ALA A 201 16.76 -0.59 5.32
C ALA A 201 17.66 -1.37 4.35
N ALA A 202 17.78 -0.94 3.09
CA ALA A 202 18.71 -1.54 2.11
C ALA A 202 20.17 -1.30 2.49
N GLU A 203 20.50 -0.18 3.14
CA GLU A 203 21.86 0.11 3.61
C GLU A 203 22.29 -0.77 4.80
N GLY A 204 21.35 -1.35 5.55
CA GLY A 204 21.66 -2.32 6.61
C GLY A 204 20.83 -2.15 7.86
N GLY A 205 21.11 -3.01 8.86
CA GLY A 205 20.55 -2.92 10.20
C GLY A 205 19.16 -3.54 10.41
N VAL A 206 18.30 -3.55 9.38
CA VAL A 206 16.94 -4.11 9.46
C VAL A 206 16.90 -5.54 8.92
N ARG A 207 16.13 -6.43 9.55
CA ARG A 207 15.89 -7.82 9.10
C ARG A 207 14.51 -8.31 9.54
N GLY A 208 13.99 -9.29 8.81
CA GLY A 208 12.69 -9.91 9.08
C GLY A 208 11.50 -8.98 8.84
N PRO A 209 10.33 -9.29 9.41
CA PRO A 209 9.11 -8.52 9.19
C PRO A 209 9.11 -7.19 9.96
N VAL A 210 8.51 -6.16 9.34
CA VAL A 210 8.29 -4.84 9.94
C VAL A 210 6.94 -4.29 9.50
N ASN A 211 6.08 -3.89 10.44
CA ASN A 211 4.78 -3.26 10.18
C ASN A 211 4.95 -1.80 9.77
N LEU A 212 4.78 -1.51 8.50
CA LEU A 212 4.98 -0.16 7.94
C LEU A 212 3.64 0.54 7.74
N VAL A 213 3.23 1.23 8.77
CA VAL A 213 2.02 2.06 8.79
C VAL A 213 2.22 3.18 9.82
N ASN A 214 1.51 4.28 9.69
CA ASN A 214 1.59 5.39 10.63
C ASN A 214 1.23 4.95 12.06
N PRO A 215 1.78 5.60 13.11
CA PRO A 215 1.41 5.31 14.50
C PRO A 215 -0.04 5.70 14.80
N GLU A 216 -0.62 5.12 15.85
CA GLU A 216 -1.93 5.52 16.37
C GLU A 216 -1.89 7.01 16.77
N GLY A 217 -2.98 7.75 16.49
CA GLY A 217 -3.06 9.19 16.73
C GLY A 217 -2.39 10.07 15.66
N HIS A 218 -1.80 9.48 14.62
CA HIS A 218 -1.18 10.25 13.53
C HIS A 218 -2.22 10.88 12.59
N ALA A 219 -3.26 10.15 12.27
CA ALA A 219 -4.37 10.60 11.44
C ALA A 219 -5.65 9.83 11.75
N THR A 220 -6.79 10.49 11.60
CA THR A 220 -8.13 9.92 11.68
C THR A 220 -8.80 9.92 10.30
N THR A 221 -9.94 9.22 10.19
CA THR A 221 -10.77 9.30 8.97
C THR A 221 -11.22 10.74 8.72
N ARG A 222 -11.51 11.51 9.79
CA ARG A 222 -11.83 12.94 9.72
C ARG A 222 -10.69 13.73 9.07
N ASP A 223 -9.46 13.56 9.56
CA ASP A 223 -8.31 14.32 9.06
C ASP A 223 -8.07 14.07 7.56
N LEU A 224 -8.24 12.82 7.12
CA LEU A 224 -8.14 12.48 5.70
C LEU A 224 -9.21 13.19 4.86
N LEU A 225 -10.50 13.08 5.25
CA LEU A 225 -11.60 13.58 4.45
C LEU A 225 -11.68 15.11 4.49
N GLU A 226 -11.44 15.74 5.63
CA GLU A 226 -11.38 17.21 5.73
C GLU A 226 -10.20 17.77 4.93
N SER A 227 -9.04 17.10 4.93
CA SER A 227 -7.92 17.46 4.06
C SER A 227 -8.30 17.34 2.58
N ALA A 228 -8.98 16.25 2.18
CA ALA A 228 -9.45 16.09 0.81
C ALA A 228 -10.43 17.18 0.39
N VAL A 229 -11.38 17.54 1.26
CA VAL A 229 -12.32 18.64 1.02
C VAL A 229 -11.57 19.98 0.86
N ALA A 230 -10.63 20.26 1.76
CA ALA A 230 -9.89 21.52 1.75
C ALA A 230 -9.08 21.71 0.46
N VAL A 231 -8.29 20.69 0.04
CA VAL A 231 -7.43 20.81 -1.14
C VAL A 231 -8.20 20.81 -2.46
N THR A 232 -9.44 20.31 -2.48
CA THR A 232 -10.30 20.27 -3.67
C THR A 232 -11.24 21.46 -3.81
N GLY A 233 -11.17 22.43 -2.92
CA GLY A 233 -11.94 23.68 -2.97
C GLY A 233 -13.05 23.81 -1.95
N GLY A 234 -13.16 22.91 -0.97
CA GLY A 234 -14.03 23.09 0.21
C GLY A 234 -15.54 22.99 -0.06
N ARG A 235 -15.98 22.33 -1.16
CA ARG A 235 -17.40 22.31 -1.56
C ARG A 235 -18.14 21.02 -1.17
N ALA A 236 -17.44 20.01 -0.72
CA ALA A 236 -18.06 18.80 -0.21
C ALA A 236 -18.37 18.93 1.29
N GLU A 237 -19.47 18.33 1.71
CA GLU A 237 -19.94 18.29 3.09
C GLU A 237 -19.97 16.83 3.56
N PRO A 238 -18.99 16.36 4.34
CA PRO A 238 -18.96 14.99 4.86
C PRO A 238 -20.15 14.72 5.77
N VAL A 239 -20.98 13.74 5.43
CA VAL A 239 -22.08 13.21 6.25
C VAL A 239 -21.59 11.93 6.88
N TRP A 240 -21.33 11.98 8.19
CA TRP A 240 -20.80 10.85 8.98
C TRP A 240 -21.89 9.81 9.22
N VAL A 241 -21.84 8.70 8.51
CA VAL A 241 -22.81 7.62 8.55
C VAL A 241 -22.27 6.49 9.42
N ASP A 242 -23.12 5.96 10.30
CA ASP A 242 -22.76 4.86 11.19
C ASP A 242 -22.41 3.60 10.37
N PRO A 243 -21.40 2.80 10.81
CA PRO A 243 -20.99 1.59 10.11
C PRO A 243 -22.13 0.63 9.81
N GLU A 244 -23.05 0.43 10.76
CA GLU A 244 -24.22 -0.45 10.63
C GLU A 244 -25.16 0.02 9.51
N ALA A 245 -25.30 1.33 9.33
CA ALA A 245 -26.14 1.88 8.26
C ALA A 245 -25.46 1.74 6.90
N ILE A 246 -24.14 1.84 6.83
CA ILE A 246 -23.35 1.58 5.63
C ILE A 246 -23.49 0.12 5.20
N GLU A 247 -23.35 -0.82 6.14
CA GLU A 247 -23.51 -2.25 5.89
C GLU A 247 -24.94 -2.60 5.47
N ALA A 248 -25.95 -2.04 6.15
CA ALA A 248 -27.36 -2.22 5.80
C ALA A 248 -27.69 -1.67 4.40
N GLY A 249 -26.96 -0.65 3.93
CA GLY A 249 -27.04 -0.12 2.58
C GLY A 249 -26.35 -1.00 1.52
N GLY A 250 -25.74 -2.12 1.92
CA GLY A 250 -25.05 -3.06 1.04
C GLY A 250 -23.79 -2.45 0.37
N VAL A 251 -23.14 -1.49 1.02
CA VAL A 251 -21.96 -0.83 0.49
C VAL A 251 -20.72 -1.70 0.66
N ASP A 252 -20.02 -1.94 -0.45
CA ASP A 252 -18.76 -2.68 -0.42
C ASP A 252 -17.61 -1.80 0.10
N ARG A 253 -16.95 -2.30 1.16
CA ARG A 253 -15.91 -1.56 1.88
C ARG A 253 -14.61 -1.38 1.09
N TRP A 254 -14.34 -2.16 0.05
CA TRP A 254 -13.11 -2.09 -0.70
C TRP A 254 -13.26 -1.37 -2.04
N THR A 255 -14.39 -1.60 -2.71
CA THR A 255 -14.63 -1.06 -4.04
C THR A 255 -15.44 0.23 -4.02
N GLU A 256 -16.33 0.41 -3.04
CA GLU A 256 -17.20 1.59 -2.95
C GLU A 256 -16.74 2.61 -1.90
N LEU A 257 -16.08 2.17 -0.80
CA LEU A 257 -15.43 3.04 0.20
C LEU A 257 -13.95 2.65 0.38
N PRO A 258 -13.10 2.95 -0.59
CA PRO A 258 -11.72 2.46 -0.63
C PRO A 258 -10.90 2.89 0.59
N GLY A 259 -10.27 1.90 1.24
CA GLY A 259 -9.43 2.14 2.42
C GLY A 259 -10.17 2.23 3.74
N TRP A 260 -11.50 2.19 3.76
CA TRP A 260 -12.26 2.12 5.00
C TRP A 260 -12.19 0.72 5.60
N ILE A 261 -11.86 0.65 6.89
CA ILE A 261 -11.88 -0.57 7.71
C ILE A 261 -12.96 -0.38 8.76
N PRO A 262 -14.11 -1.12 8.68
CA PRO A 262 -15.15 -0.99 9.69
C PRO A 262 -14.61 -1.33 11.08
N PRO A 263 -15.05 -0.61 12.12
CA PRO A 263 -14.67 -0.94 13.49
C PRO A 263 -15.24 -2.31 13.87
N GLY A 264 -14.44 -3.08 14.61
CA GLY A 264 -14.87 -4.39 15.08
C GLY A 264 -13.73 -5.21 15.66
N PRO A 265 -14.02 -6.24 16.46
CA PRO A 265 -13.00 -7.05 17.13
C PRO A 265 -12.12 -7.84 16.14
N GLU A 266 -12.66 -8.27 15.02
CA GLU A 266 -11.93 -9.04 14.02
C GLU A 266 -10.81 -8.23 13.33
N GLN A 267 -10.97 -6.91 13.27
CA GLN A 267 -10.09 -5.99 12.55
C GLN A 267 -9.36 -5.03 13.48
N ALA A 268 -9.51 -5.21 14.79
CA ALA A 268 -8.91 -4.33 15.79
C ALA A 268 -7.41 -4.17 15.61
N GLY A 269 -6.71 -5.23 15.23
CA GLY A 269 -5.28 -5.22 14.97
C GLY A 269 -4.89 -4.41 13.74
N LEU A 270 -5.73 -4.34 12.71
CA LEU A 270 -5.46 -3.49 11.54
C LEU A 270 -5.62 -2.00 11.86
N ILE A 271 -6.53 -1.67 12.80
CA ILE A 271 -6.75 -0.31 13.28
C ILE A 271 -5.70 0.07 14.33
N ARG A 272 -5.32 -0.86 15.22
CA ARG A 272 -4.39 -0.65 16.34
C ARG A 272 -3.16 -1.56 16.23
N THR A 273 -2.46 -1.47 15.10
CA THR A 273 -1.21 -2.19 14.85
C THR A 273 -0.08 -1.58 15.68
N ASP A 274 0.73 -2.41 16.32
CA ASP A 274 2.01 -1.99 16.88
C ASP A 274 3.00 -1.67 15.75
N VAL A 275 3.61 -0.51 15.83
CA VAL A 275 4.62 0.00 14.89
C VAL A 275 5.94 0.34 15.58
N GLY A 276 6.13 -0.13 16.79
CA GLY A 276 7.34 0.16 17.58
C GLY A 276 8.61 -0.21 16.83
N ARG A 277 8.61 -1.35 16.14
CA ARG A 277 9.74 -1.80 15.33
C ARG A 277 10.01 -0.88 14.12
N ALA A 278 8.98 -0.42 13.44
CA ALA A 278 9.12 0.51 12.32
C ALA A 278 9.71 1.85 12.77
N LEU A 279 9.21 2.41 13.88
CA LEU A 279 9.72 3.66 14.45
C LEU A 279 11.17 3.51 14.93
N ALA A 280 11.50 2.41 15.60
CA ALA A 280 12.85 2.12 16.06
C ALA A 280 13.84 1.91 14.89
N THR A 281 13.34 1.54 13.71
CA THR A 281 14.14 1.37 12.49
C THR A 281 14.03 2.57 11.53
N GLY A 282 13.52 3.71 12.01
CA GLY A 282 13.61 4.99 11.32
C GLY A 282 12.40 5.37 10.46
N LEU A 283 11.25 4.67 10.58
CA LEU A 283 10.04 5.11 9.88
C LEU A 283 9.64 6.52 10.38
N ARG A 284 9.46 7.42 9.45
CA ARG A 284 8.90 8.76 9.67
C ARG A 284 7.66 8.90 8.79
N CYS A 285 6.58 9.42 9.36
CA CYS A 285 5.32 9.61 8.65
C CYS A 285 5.05 11.10 8.50
N ARG A 286 4.89 11.56 7.27
CA ARG A 286 4.49 12.94 6.97
C ARG A 286 3.02 13.19 7.35
N PRO A 287 2.64 14.42 7.67
CA PRO A 287 1.25 14.77 7.94
C PRO A 287 0.31 14.35 6.80
N VAL A 288 -0.89 13.89 7.13
CA VAL A 288 -1.88 13.41 6.13
C VAL A 288 -2.21 14.48 5.09
N VAL A 289 -2.24 15.75 5.49
CA VAL A 289 -2.51 16.86 4.58
C VAL A 289 -1.49 16.96 3.45
N GLU A 290 -0.21 16.65 3.69
CA GLU A 290 0.82 16.64 2.65
C GLU A 290 0.59 15.49 1.65
N THR A 291 0.29 14.27 2.14
CA THR A 291 -0.06 13.14 1.27
C THR A 291 -1.24 13.46 0.38
N VAL A 292 -2.28 14.07 0.96
CA VAL A 292 -3.51 14.46 0.26
C VAL A 292 -3.25 15.56 -0.77
N ALA A 293 -2.54 16.63 -0.38
CA ALA A 293 -2.24 17.76 -1.25
C ALA A 293 -1.38 17.37 -2.45
N ASP A 294 -0.31 16.59 -2.22
CA ASP A 294 0.58 16.16 -3.29
C ASP A 294 -0.08 15.17 -4.24
N THR A 295 -0.98 14.32 -3.71
CA THR A 295 -1.78 13.43 -4.56
C THR A 295 -2.75 14.21 -5.42
N TRP A 296 -3.40 15.24 -4.87
CA TRP A 296 -4.28 16.12 -5.63
C TRP A 296 -3.52 16.91 -6.70
N ALA A 297 -2.36 17.47 -6.35
CA ALA A 297 -1.49 18.16 -7.32
C ALA A 297 -1.07 17.24 -8.47
N TRP A 298 -0.72 15.97 -8.17
CA TRP A 298 -0.42 14.98 -9.18
C TRP A 298 -1.63 14.68 -10.07
N LEU A 299 -2.81 14.44 -9.50
CA LEU A 299 -4.02 14.13 -10.25
C LEU A 299 -4.41 15.25 -11.22
N THR A 300 -4.26 16.50 -10.80
CA THR A 300 -4.65 17.67 -11.60
C THR A 300 -3.55 18.16 -12.52
N GLY A 301 -2.29 17.88 -12.22
CA GLY A 301 -1.13 18.32 -13.00
C GLY A 301 -0.83 17.47 -14.23
N SER A 302 -1.31 16.24 -14.29
CA SER A 302 -1.09 15.34 -15.43
C SER A 302 -2.01 15.62 -16.63
N GLY A 303 -3.03 16.47 -16.47
CA GLY A 303 -4.02 16.79 -17.51
C GLY A 303 -5.04 15.70 -17.80
N GLU A 304 -4.77 14.47 -17.38
CA GLU A 304 -5.68 13.33 -17.48
C GLU A 304 -6.04 12.85 -16.08
N LEU A 305 -7.31 12.99 -15.71
CA LEU A 305 -7.82 12.31 -14.53
C LEU A 305 -7.82 10.79 -14.81
N PRO A 306 -7.41 9.95 -13.83
CA PRO A 306 -7.50 8.51 -14.02
C PRO A 306 -8.94 8.13 -14.34
N ALA A 307 -9.11 7.10 -15.17
CA ALA A 307 -10.42 6.48 -15.40
C ALA A 307 -11.08 6.24 -14.04
N SER A 308 -12.39 6.56 -13.95
CA SER A 308 -13.14 6.57 -12.68
C SER A 308 -12.62 5.54 -11.69
N PRO A 309 -11.99 5.97 -10.58
CA PRO A 309 -11.53 5.03 -9.57
C PRO A 309 -12.75 4.30 -8.99
N PRO A 310 -12.57 3.10 -8.46
CA PRO A 310 -13.63 2.40 -7.76
C PRO A 310 -14.26 3.34 -6.72
N GLY A 311 -15.58 3.29 -6.57
CA GLY A 311 -16.28 4.14 -5.62
C GLY A 311 -17.78 3.94 -5.66
N ILE A 312 -18.46 4.44 -4.64
CA ILE A 312 -19.90 4.31 -4.50
C ILE A 312 -20.64 5.06 -5.62
N ASP A 313 -21.66 4.42 -6.18
CA ASP A 313 -22.58 5.06 -7.12
C ASP A 313 -23.29 6.25 -6.46
N PRO A 314 -23.41 7.42 -7.11
CA PRO A 314 -24.00 8.62 -6.52
C PRO A 314 -25.47 8.46 -6.08
N ALA A 315 -26.26 7.61 -6.73
CA ALA A 315 -27.63 7.36 -6.31
C ALA A 315 -27.66 6.46 -5.06
N LYS A 316 -26.80 5.43 -5.01
CA LYS A 316 -26.62 4.58 -3.83
C LYS A 316 -26.09 5.38 -2.63
N GLU A 317 -25.11 6.26 -2.85
CA GLU A 317 -24.57 7.15 -1.81
C GLU A 317 -25.70 7.98 -1.15
N ARG A 318 -26.52 8.65 -1.96
CA ARG A 318 -27.67 9.42 -1.47
C ARG A 318 -28.67 8.55 -0.72
N ALA A 319 -29.01 7.37 -1.28
CA ALA A 319 -29.97 6.46 -0.65
C ALA A 319 -29.51 6.00 0.75
N VAL A 320 -28.22 5.74 0.93
CA VAL A 320 -27.63 5.37 2.24
C VAL A 320 -27.70 6.54 3.22
N ILE A 321 -27.33 7.74 2.82
CA ILE A 321 -27.42 8.95 3.67
C ILE A 321 -28.86 9.20 4.09
N ASP A 322 -29.82 9.13 3.16
CA ASP A 322 -31.23 9.36 3.45
C ASP A 322 -31.82 8.28 4.37
N ALA A 323 -31.46 7.02 4.17
CA ALA A 323 -31.88 5.93 5.03
C ALA A 323 -31.37 6.10 6.47
N TRP A 324 -30.09 6.42 6.62
CA TRP A 324 -29.47 6.71 7.91
C TRP A 324 -30.15 7.87 8.64
N ARG A 325 -30.45 8.97 7.95
CA ARG A 325 -31.16 10.12 8.54
C ARG A 325 -32.59 9.77 8.99
N ARG A 326 -33.28 8.91 8.25
CA ARG A 326 -34.63 8.46 8.66
C ARG A 326 -34.58 7.62 9.94
N SER A 327 -33.64 6.70 10.04
CA SER A 327 -33.47 5.87 11.26
C SER A 327 -33.10 6.69 12.48
N ALA A 328 -32.19 7.67 12.32
CA ALA A 328 -31.77 8.57 13.39
C ALA A 328 -32.90 9.49 13.91
N ARG A 329 -33.88 9.84 13.05
CA ARG A 329 -35.09 10.60 13.46
C ARG A 329 -36.12 9.73 14.15
N GLY A 330 -36.24 8.46 13.78
CA GLY A 330 -37.19 7.52 14.39
C GLY A 330 -36.77 6.99 15.77
N ALA A 331 -35.49 7.16 16.12
CA ALA A 331 -34.92 6.76 17.40
C ALA A 331 -34.95 7.87 18.48
N ARG A 332 -35.43 9.07 18.15
CA ARG A 332 -35.66 10.22 19.08
C ARG A 332 -37.13 10.31 19.44
#